data_6151549074ff52c7b651a0f2efbd983a
#
_entry.id   6151549074ff52c7b651a0f2efbd983a
#
_cell.length_a   1.000
_cell.length_b   1.000
_cell.length_c   1.000
_cell.angle_alpha   90.00
_cell.angle_beta   90.00
_cell.angle_gamma   90.00
#
_symmetry.space_group_name_H-M   'P 1'
#
loop_
_entity.id
_entity.type
_entity.pdbx_description
1 polymer ?
#
loop_
_entity_poly.entity_id
_entity_poly.type
_entity_poly.pdbx_seq_one_letter_code
_entity_poly.pdbx_strand_id
1 'polypeptide(L)'
;MNRKVWLIGTCMAISVLQGCSADKGDGKTPGETAAEKPKEPFTMTIYAAGVKAEEFDDRFRGALQKKFPHITFEYKTNGKGQEIADLVTAGTIPDIIRTDVPNLRNNYIDLDLAEDLNPYVKKHQYDLNRFNKVFIDEIVDAGRTGALYGLPVPPYFPHVLYYNKDLFNRFGVPYPKDGMSFDEIYELAKKMSRADGNNVYRGFSAAANSILRDNLFSQPILDPLTDQLANPDRWKAIFSNYKRFYDIPNNPIESTTANETNAFAKGNVAMQVNLHSVYLVIPQEIDWDIVSHPTMEGAPKLTAQRGPAYWSIAKTSKHKDEAFEVIMAMLTDEIQLEDSKKGIPATVVNKEIKDALGKGHPLYSTKNMRAISYYDPIPYTPKRKANLPDVPGSKQQALLFQAFLDFAQNKADANTALRKLDEQLKAEVEKEKAK
;
A
#
# COMPACT_ATOMS: atom_id res chain seq x y z
N MET A 1 40.08 59.18 -26.30
CA MET A 1 40.52 59.18 -27.72
C MET A 1 39.52 58.38 -28.49
N ASN A 2 38.53 58.99 -29.12
CA ASN A 2 38.42 59.24 -30.61
C ASN A 2 38.33 57.92 -31.38
N ARG A 3 37.34 57.57 -32.22
CA ARG A 3 36.41 58.28 -33.12
C ARG A 3 35.36 57.24 -33.56
N LYS A 4 34.04 57.49 -33.57
CA LYS A 4 33.21 58.02 -34.69
C LYS A 4 33.35 57.20 -35.99
N VAL A 5 32.35 56.79 -36.73
CA VAL A 5 31.04 57.22 -37.23
C VAL A 5 30.81 56.52 -38.57
N TRP A 6 29.64 56.18 -39.02
CA TRP A 6 28.67 56.46 -40.10
C TRP A 6 28.10 55.18 -40.69
N LEU A 7 26.79 54.92 -40.70
CA LEU A 7 25.64 55.36 -41.51
C LEU A 7 25.78 55.20 -43.04
N ILE A 8 24.81 54.51 -43.63
CA ILE A 8 24.02 54.70 -44.85
C ILE A 8 23.38 53.38 -45.18
N GLY A 9 22.11 53.03 -45.23
CA GLY A 9 20.94 53.75 -45.74
C GLY A 9 20.76 53.61 -47.28
N THR A 10 19.89 52.67 -47.75
CA THR A 10 19.16 52.92 -49.00
C THR A 10 17.94 51.93 -49.09
N CYS A 11 16.76 52.53 -49.31
CA CYS A 11 15.51 51.95 -49.77
C CYS A 11 15.49 51.74 -51.29
N MET A 12 14.69 50.76 -51.79
CA MET A 12 13.83 50.87 -53.00
C MET A 12 13.18 49.50 -53.21
N ALA A 13 11.94 49.28 -53.09
CA ALA A 13 10.73 49.73 -53.85
C ALA A 13 10.35 48.74 -54.96
N ILE A 14 9.24 48.08 -54.75
CA ILE A 14 8.07 47.76 -55.57
C ILE A 14 8.33 47.21 -56.98
N SER A 15 7.74 46.03 -57.29
CA SER A 15 7.00 45.80 -58.53
C SER A 15 5.96 44.67 -58.35
N VAL A 16 4.71 45.05 -58.56
CA VAL A 16 3.53 44.19 -58.72
C VAL A 16 3.54 43.75 -60.22
N LEU A 17 3.27 42.46 -60.43
CA LEU A 17 2.68 41.99 -61.67
C LEU A 17 1.73 40.81 -61.42
N GLN A 18 0.47 41.06 -61.78
CA GLN A 18 -0.59 40.08 -61.90
C GLN A 18 -0.40 39.18 -63.09
N GLY A 19 -0.76 37.91 -62.95
CA GLY A 19 -0.91 37.02 -64.09
C GLY A 19 -1.78 35.83 -63.68
N CYS A 20 -3.07 35.85 -64.03
CA CYS A 20 -3.99 34.71 -63.96
C CYS A 20 -3.59 33.68 -65.02
N SER A 21 -3.61 32.38 -64.65
CA SER A 21 -4.31 31.35 -65.42
C SER A 21 -4.41 30.05 -64.72
N ALA A 22 -5.55 29.39 -64.82
CA ALA A 22 -5.96 28.14 -64.24
C ALA A 22 -5.17 26.93 -64.76
N ASP A 23 -4.95 25.90 -63.95
CA ASP A 23 -5.57 24.60 -64.12
C ASP A 23 -5.25 23.64 -62.94
N LYS A 24 -6.12 22.63 -62.80
CA LYS A 24 -6.30 21.63 -61.76
C LYS A 24 -5.08 20.77 -61.45
N GLY A 25 -4.90 20.48 -60.15
CA GLY A 25 -4.05 19.41 -59.66
C GLY A 25 -4.25 19.20 -58.15
N ASP A 26 -5.01 18.17 -57.76
CA ASP A 26 -5.15 17.71 -56.39
C ASP A 26 -3.78 17.38 -55.75
N GLY A 27 -3.33 18.23 -54.85
CA GLY A 27 -2.20 17.97 -53.97
C GLY A 27 -2.59 18.33 -52.55
N LYS A 28 -3.07 17.34 -51.77
CA LYS A 28 -3.20 17.48 -50.32
C LYS A 28 -1.85 17.76 -49.71
N THR A 29 -1.65 18.99 -49.29
CA THR A 29 -0.55 19.36 -48.37
C THR A 29 -0.77 18.59 -47.04
N PRO A 30 0.25 17.96 -46.49
CA PRO A 30 0.15 17.39 -45.14
C PRO A 30 -0.13 18.54 -44.16
N GLY A 31 -1.21 18.39 -43.37
CA GLY A 31 -1.62 19.39 -42.40
C GLY A 31 -0.47 19.77 -41.49
N GLU A 32 -0.18 21.04 -41.36
CA GLU A 32 0.57 21.60 -40.24
C GLU A 32 -0.12 21.11 -38.94
N THR A 33 0.57 20.28 -38.22
CA THR A 33 0.24 20.01 -36.80
C THR A 33 0.28 21.36 -36.11
N ALA A 34 -0.87 21.86 -35.70
CA ALA A 34 -0.96 23.08 -34.90
C ALA A 34 -0.02 22.91 -33.69
N ALA A 35 1.01 23.74 -33.60
CA ALA A 35 1.90 23.76 -32.45
C ALA A 35 1.04 24.00 -31.23
N GLU A 36 1.04 23.04 -30.29
CA GLU A 36 0.36 23.18 -29.00
C GLU A 36 0.85 24.48 -28.35
N LYS A 37 -0.10 25.32 -27.93
CA LYS A 37 0.23 26.53 -27.18
C LYS A 37 1.05 26.16 -25.94
N PRO A 38 2.12 26.87 -25.60
CA PRO A 38 2.87 26.63 -24.40
C PRO A 38 1.90 26.63 -23.18
N LYS A 39 1.92 25.55 -22.39
CA LYS A 39 1.11 25.47 -21.16
C LYS A 39 1.60 26.54 -20.18
N GLU A 40 0.68 27.28 -19.54
CA GLU A 40 1.04 28.29 -18.56
C GLU A 40 1.68 27.65 -17.31
N PRO A 41 2.75 28.24 -16.76
CA PRO A 41 3.38 27.73 -15.53
C PRO A 41 2.44 27.84 -14.33
N PHE A 42 2.41 26.78 -13.50
CA PHE A 42 1.69 26.79 -12.23
C PHE A 42 2.36 25.87 -11.18
N THR A 43 1.93 25.99 -9.94
CA THR A 43 2.39 25.11 -8.85
C THR A 43 1.34 24.05 -8.56
N MET A 44 1.75 22.78 -8.51
CA MET A 44 0.94 21.64 -8.09
C MET A 44 1.44 21.12 -6.74
N THR A 45 0.57 21.07 -5.76
CA THR A 45 0.88 20.60 -4.43
C THR A 45 0.49 19.13 -4.26
N ILE A 46 1.43 18.30 -3.82
CA ILE A 46 1.26 16.86 -3.56
C ILE A 46 1.44 16.62 -2.07
N TYR A 47 0.48 15.91 -1.45
CA TYR A 47 0.51 15.57 -0.02
C TYR A 47 0.53 14.07 0.20
N ALA A 48 1.44 13.59 1.05
CA ALA A 48 1.46 12.18 1.46
C ALA A 48 1.85 12.03 2.94
N ALA A 49 0.88 11.67 3.76
CA ALA A 49 1.13 11.37 5.16
C ALA A 49 2.07 10.17 5.32
N GLY A 50 3.08 10.30 6.19
CA GLY A 50 4.02 9.23 6.53
C GLY A 50 5.04 8.89 5.44
N VAL A 51 5.13 9.68 4.36
CA VAL A 51 6.15 9.52 3.30
C VAL A 51 7.07 10.73 3.30
N LYS A 52 8.37 10.51 3.44
CA LYS A 52 9.36 11.59 3.47
C LYS A 52 9.56 12.21 2.09
N ALA A 53 9.96 13.47 2.06
CA ALA A 53 10.22 14.20 0.81
C ALA A 53 11.32 13.53 -0.03
N GLU A 54 12.34 12.98 0.63
CA GLU A 54 13.44 12.28 -0.03
C GLU A 54 12.97 11.04 -0.79
N GLU A 55 11.97 10.30 -0.25
CA GLU A 55 11.39 9.15 -0.96
C GLU A 55 10.62 9.59 -2.20
N PHE A 56 9.85 10.67 -2.10
CA PHE A 56 9.14 11.23 -3.25
C PHE A 56 10.11 11.72 -4.33
N ASP A 57 11.16 12.40 -3.92
CA ASP A 57 12.17 12.95 -4.82
C ASP A 57 12.93 11.84 -5.56
N ASP A 58 13.34 10.79 -4.84
CA ASP A 58 14.05 9.64 -5.41
C ASP A 58 13.21 8.85 -6.43
N ARG A 59 11.90 8.75 -6.20
CA ARG A 59 11.00 7.96 -7.06
C ARG A 59 10.39 8.74 -8.21
N PHE A 60 10.02 10.00 -8.00
CA PHE A 60 9.10 10.67 -8.91
C PHE A 60 9.61 12.00 -9.45
N ARG A 61 10.32 12.82 -8.65
CA ARG A 61 10.60 14.22 -9.01
C ARG A 61 11.31 14.37 -10.36
N GLY A 62 12.33 13.59 -10.64
CA GLY A 62 13.10 13.68 -11.88
C GLY A 62 12.25 13.38 -13.12
N ALA A 63 11.42 12.34 -13.06
CA ALA A 63 10.51 11.97 -14.15
C ALA A 63 9.42 13.04 -14.35
N LEU A 64 8.86 13.58 -13.27
CA LEU A 64 7.83 14.60 -13.32
C LEU A 64 8.34 15.91 -13.89
N GLN A 65 9.51 16.40 -13.44
CA GLN A 65 10.11 17.64 -13.98
C GLN A 65 10.44 17.54 -15.45
N LYS A 66 10.91 16.37 -15.90
CA LYS A 66 11.18 16.13 -17.33
C LYS A 66 9.91 16.13 -18.17
N LYS A 67 8.82 15.52 -17.67
CA LYS A 67 7.57 15.39 -18.41
C LYS A 67 6.71 16.65 -18.37
N PHE A 68 6.75 17.38 -17.25
CA PHE A 68 5.92 18.56 -17.01
C PHE A 68 6.79 19.78 -16.62
N PRO A 69 7.61 20.32 -17.56
CA PRO A 69 8.54 21.41 -17.26
C PRO A 69 7.85 22.72 -16.86
N HIS A 70 6.56 22.87 -17.17
CA HIS A 70 5.72 24.03 -16.81
C HIS A 70 5.10 23.90 -15.39
N ILE A 71 5.24 22.74 -14.72
CA ILE A 71 4.67 22.52 -13.37
C ILE A 71 5.78 22.58 -12.34
N THR A 72 5.62 23.46 -11.33
CA THR A 72 6.42 23.43 -10.11
C THR A 72 5.77 22.49 -9.11
N PHE A 73 6.47 21.42 -8.69
CA PHE A 73 5.94 20.46 -7.74
C PHE A 73 6.33 20.84 -6.32
N GLU A 74 5.33 21.17 -5.50
CA GLU A 74 5.47 21.35 -4.04
C GLU A 74 5.01 20.07 -3.33
N TYR A 75 5.90 19.48 -2.51
CA TYR A 75 5.59 18.28 -1.76
C TYR A 75 5.41 18.58 -0.28
N LYS A 76 4.34 18.04 0.32
CA LYS A 76 4.03 18.17 1.75
C LYS A 76 3.82 16.79 2.38
N THR A 77 4.20 16.67 3.65
CA THR A 77 3.90 15.49 4.46
C THR A 77 3.28 15.93 5.78
N ASN A 78 2.73 14.97 6.53
CA ASN A 78 2.13 15.27 7.82
C ASN A 78 3.14 15.70 8.87
N GLY A 79 2.65 16.44 9.86
CA GLY A 79 3.40 16.98 10.98
C GLY A 79 2.51 17.88 11.83
N LYS A 80 3.06 18.49 12.86
CA LYS A 80 2.28 19.40 13.72
C LYS A 80 1.71 20.56 12.90
N GLY A 81 0.38 20.67 12.84
CA GLY A 81 -0.33 21.68 12.05
C GLY A 81 -0.27 21.45 10.54
N GLN A 82 0.08 20.23 10.11
CA GLN A 82 0.20 19.82 8.72
C GLN A 82 -0.59 18.52 8.43
N GLU A 83 -1.49 18.14 9.32
CA GLU A 83 -2.43 17.07 9.01
C GLU A 83 -3.40 17.55 7.93
N ILE A 84 -3.94 16.63 7.14
CA ILE A 84 -4.83 17.04 6.03
C ILE A 84 -6.01 17.90 6.50
N ALA A 85 -6.55 17.64 7.68
CA ALA A 85 -7.62 18.45 8.28
C ALA A 85 -7.15 19.88 8.63
N ASP A 86 -5.89 20.05 9.05
CA ASP A 86 -5.31 21.37 9.31
C ASP A 86 -5.18 22.17 8.00
N LEU A 87 -4.74 21.51 6.91
CA LEU A 87 -4.59 22.11 5.59
C LEU A 87 -5.95 22.53 5.01
N VAL A 88 -7.00 21.72 5.22
CA VAL A 88 -8.38 22.07 4.84
C VAL A 88 -8.84 23.31 5.61
N THR A 89 -8.64 23.32 6.91
CA THR A 89 -9.01 24.48 7.78
C THR A 89 -8.27 25.75 7.38
N ALA A 90 -7.01 25.63 6.98
CA ALA A 90 -6.17 26.75 6.53
C ALA A 90 -6.46 27.19 5.07
N GLY A 91 -7.31 26.47 4.33
CA GLY A 91 -7.60 26.74 2.91
C GLY A 91 -6.40 26.49 1.99
N THR A 92 -5.42 25.67 2.41
CA THR A 92 -4.21 25.30 1.65
C THR A 92 -4.27 23.86 1.20
N ILE A 93 -5.39 23.47 0.59
CA ILE A 93 -5.68 22.10 0.18
C ILE A 93 -4.76 21.66 -0.96
N PRO A 94 -4.07 20.50 -0.85
CA PRO A 94 -3.22 19.96 -1.92
C PRO A 94 -4.05 19.54 -3.14
N ASP A 95 -3.43 19.54 -4.33
CA ASP A 95 -4.06 19.08 -5.57
C ASP A 95 -4.13 17.54 -5.63
N ILE A 96 -3.04 16.87 -5.24
CA ILE A 96 -2.92 15.41 -5.19
C ILE A 96 -2.70 14.99 -3.73
N ILE A 97 -3.47 13.99 -3.28
CA ILE A 97 -3.44 13.47 -1.92
C ILE A 97 -3.18 11.97 -1.96
N ARG A 98 -2.19 11.52 -1.19
CA ARG A 98 -2.00 10.08 -0.97
C ARG A 98 -2.97 9.61 0.12
N THR A 99 -3.96 8.84 -0.29
CA THR A 99 -4.97 8.25 0.61
C THR A 99 -4.65 6.78 0.90
N ASP A 100 -5.30 6.20 1.88
CA ASP A 100 -5.34 4.77 2.12
C ASP A 100 -6.76 4.34 2.53
N VAL A 101 -7.08 3.07 2.34
CA VAL A 101 -8.44 2.55 2.61
C VAL A 101 -8.88 2.75 4.07
N PRO A 102 -8.03 2.51 5.10
CA PRO A 102 -8.44 2.73 6.49
C PRO A 102 -8.85 4.16 6.82
N ASN A 103 -8.22 5.15 6.18
CA ASN A 103 -8.42 6.57 6.46
C ASN A 103 -9.18 7.31 5.35
N LEU A 104 -9.62 6.62 4.29
CA LEU A 104 -10.25 7.23 3.12
C LEU A 104 -11.45 8.10 3.51
N ARG A 105 -12.31 7.64 4.41
CA ARG A 105 -13.46 8.40 4.85
C ARG A 105 -13.03 9.62 5.65
N ASN A 106 -12.32 9.41 6.75
CA ASN A 106 -12.02 10.49 7.72
C ASN A 106 -11.09 11.56 7.14
N ASN A 107 -10.13 11.17 6.28
CA ASN A 107 -9.08 12.06 5.79
C ASN A 107 -9.32 12.54 4.35
N TYR A 108 -10.42 12.13 3.70
CA TYR A 108 -10.67 12.52 2.32
C TYR A 108 -12.16 12.75 2.04
N ILE A 109 -13.04 11.73 2.26
CA ILE A 109 -14.47 11.85 1.92
C ILE A 109 -15.18 12.81 2.88
N ASP A 110 -15.05 12.63 4.18
CA ASP A 110 -15.73 13.43 5.21
C ASP A 110 -15.18 14.87 5.28
N LEU A 111 -14.03 15.14 4.67
CA LEU A 111 -13.47 16.49 4.49
C LEU A 111 -13.90 17.17 3.16
N ASP A 112 -14.87 16.58 2.43
CA ASP A 112 -15.34 17.05 1.10
C ASP A 112 -14.21 17.21 0.06
N LEU A 113 -13.19 16.37 0.13
CA LEU A 113 -12.06 16.37 -0.81
C LEU A 113 -12.21 15.37 -1.97
N ALA A 114 -13.24 14.51 -1.89
CA ALA A 114 -13.37 13.36 -2.78
C ALA A 114 -13.72 13.75 -4.22
N GLU A 115 -12.85 13.37 -5.15
CA GLU A 115 -13.06 13.47 -6.59
C GLU A 115 -13.15 12.07 -7.21
N ASP A 116 -14.17 11.84 -8.04
CA ASP A 116 -14.29 10.60 -8.80
C ASP A 116 -13.35 10.60 -10.01
N LEU A 117 -12.43 9.64 -10.08
CA LEU A 117 -11.46 9.52 -11.16
C LEU A 117 -12.00 8.83 -12.41
N ASN A 118 -13.19 8.21 -12.39
CA ASN A 118 -13.76 7.53 -13.55
C ASN A 118 -13.85 8.42 -14.81
N PRO A 119 -14.26 9.71 -14.74
CA PRO A 119 -14.27 10.59 -15.90
C PRO A 119 -12.88 10.78 -16.54
N TYR A 120 -11.83 10.89 -15.72
CA TYR A 120 -10.45 11.07 -16.18
C TYR A 120 -9.88 9.77 -16.77
N VAL A 121 -10.16 8.62 -16.14
CA VAL A 121 -9.84 7.29 -16.70
C VAL A 121 -10.42 7.14 -18.09
N LYS A 122 -11.69 7.50 -18.28
CA LYS A 122 -12.35 7.45 -19.59
C LYS A 122 -11.74 8.45 -20.59
N LYS A 123 -11.50 9.70 -20.17
CA LYS A 123 -10.93 10.76 -21.02
C LYS A 123 -9.55 10.37 -21.55
N HIS A 124 -8.68 9.88 -20.66
CA HIS A 124 -7.30 9.51 -20.99
C HIS A 124 -7.15 8.06 -21.47
N GLN A 125 -8.25 7.32 -21.61
CA GLN A 125 -8.27 5.89 -21.99
C GLN A 125 -7.28 5.07 -21.13
N TYR A 126 -7.20 5.38 -19.82
CA TYR A 126 -6.24 4.75 -18.94
C TYR A 126 -6.67 3.34 -18.57
N ASP A 127 -5.82 2.35 -18.87
CA ASP A 127 -6.12 0.95 -18.63
C ASP A 127 -6.00 0.59 -17.15
N LEU A 128 -7.12 0.37 -16.48
CA LEU A 128 -7.17 -0.07 -15.08
C LEU A 128 -6.80 -1.55 -14.91
N ASN A 129 -6.88 -2.38 -15.99
CA ASN A 129 -6.55 -3.81 -15.91
C ASN A 129 -5.05 -4.05 -15.74
N ARG A 130 -4.22 -3.02 -15.92
CA ARG A 130 -2.79 -3.09 -15.60
C ARG A 130 -2.51 -3.29 -14.11
N PHE A 131 -3.44 -2.87 -13.24
CA PHE A 131 -3.35 -3.07 -11.80
C PHE A 131 -3.95 -4.42 -11.38
N ASN A 132 -3.52 -4.92 -10.22
CA ASN A 132 -4.23 -6.03 -9.61
C ASN A 132 -5.67 -5.57 -9.27
N LYS A 133 -6.65 -6.31 -9.78
CA LYS A 133 -8.07 -5.98 -9.61
C LYS A 133 -8.47 -5.82 -8.16
N VAL A 134 -7.87 -6.58 -7.24
CA VAL A 134 -8.13 -6.50 -5.80
C VAL A 134 -7.92 -5.08 -5.28
N PHE A 135 -6.90 -4.36 -5.75
CA PHE A 135 -6.63 -2.99 -5.31
C PHE A 135 -7.62 -1.96 -5.86
N ILE A 136 -8.10 -2.16 -7.10
CA ILE A 136 -9.15 -1.29 -7.67
C ILE A 136 -10.48 -1.54 -6.94
N ASP A 137 -10.86 -2.80 -6.73
CA ASP A 137 -12.10 -3.14 -6.02
C ASP A 137 -12.09 -2.60 -4.58
N GLU A 138 -10.94 -2.65 -3.90
CA GLU A 138 -10.77 -2.19 -2.52
C GLU A 138 -11.09 -0.70 -2.35
N ILE A 139 -10.54 0.17 -3.21
CA ILE A 139 -10.76 1.62 -3.09
C ILE A 139 -12.19 2.01 -3.48
N VAL A 140 -12.78 1.34 -4.47
CA VAL A 140 -14.18 1.56 -4.89
C VAL A 140 -15.14 1.15 -3.76
N ASP A 141 -14.93 -0.03 -3.16
CA ASP A 141 -15.76 -0.51 -2.05
C ASP A 141 -15.60 0.36 -0.80
N ALA A 142 -14.37 0.79 -0.49
CA ALA A 142 -14.10 1.64 0.67
C ALA A 142 -14.85 2.99 0.60
N GLY A 143 -15.03 3.53 -0.59
CA GLY A 143 -15.80 4.75 -0.83
C GLY A 143 -17.30 4.59 -0.63
N ARG A 144 -17.85 3.38 -0.80
CA ARG A 144 -19.28 3.03 -0.68
C ARG A 144 -20.22 3.81 -1.63
N THR A 145 -19.67 4.39 -2.69
CA THR A 145 -20.41 5.21 -3.67
C THR A 145 -20.36 4.64 -5.08
N GLY A 146 -19.46 3.67 -5.33
CA GLY A 146 -19.13 3.15 -6.64
C GLY A 146 -18.13 4.04 -7.41
N ALA A 147 -17.71 5.17 -6.86
CA ALA A 147 -16.69 6.04 -7.45
C ALA A 147 -15.28 5.49 -7.24
N LEU A 148 -14.38 5.76 -8.18
CA LEU A 148 -12.95 5.45 -8.09
C LEU A 148 -12.23 6.65 -7.48
N TYR A 149 -11.90 6.59 -6.19
CA TYR A 149 -11.30 7.71 -5.48
C TYR A 149 -9.76 7.77 -5.53
N GLY A 150 -9.10 6.85 -6.21
CA GLY A 150 -7.65 6.88 -6.34
C GLY A 150 -7.09 5.74 -7.17
N LEU A 151 -5.84 5.88 -7.62
CA LEU A 151 -5.09 4.83 -8.31
C LEU A 151 -4.01 4.23 -7.38
N PRO A 152 -3.85 2.89 -7.36
CA PRO A 152 -2.99 2.21 -6.38
C PRO A 152 -1.51 2.49 -6.64
N VAL A 153 -0.81 2.99 -5.62
CA VAL A 153 0.62 3.30 -5.66
C VAL A 153 1.43 2.28 -4.84
N PRO A 154 2.55 1.75 -5.36
CA PRO A 154 3.45 0.87 -4.61
C PRO A 154 3.98 1.52 -3.32
N PRO A 155 4.22 0.69 -2.27
CA PRO A 155 4.02 -0.74 -2.19
C PRO A 155 2.59 -1.15 -1.78
N TYR A 156 2.18 -2.38 -2.11
CA TYR A 156 1.23 -3.12 -1.28
C TYR A 156 2.02 -3.96 -0.25
N PHE A 157 1.36 -4.48 0.79
CA PHE A 157 2.05 -5.06 1.93
C PHE A 157 1.60 -6.52 2.18
N PRO A 158 2.09 -7.50 1.38
CA PRO A 158 1.79 -8.91 1.61
C PRO A 158 2.48 -9.42 2.88
N HIS A 159 1.89 -10.45 3.49
CA HIS A 159 2.52 -11.21 4.56
C HIS A 159 3.48 -12.26 3.99
N VAL A 160 4.55 -12.50 4.74
CA VAL A 160 5.53 -13.56 4.47
C VAL A 160 5.90 -14.25 5.78
N LEU A 161 6.55 -15.41 5.69
CA LEU A 161 7.21 -16.02 6.82
C LEU A 161 8.71 -15.70 6.77
N TYR A 162 9.18 -14.90 7.72
CA TYR A 162 10.61 -14.70 7.98
C TYR A 162 11.18 -15.89 8.73
N TYR A 163 12.46 -16.23 8.47
CA TYR A 163 13.17 -17.18 9.27
C TYR A 163 14.62 -16.76 9.49
N ASN A 164 15.14 -17.10 10.67
CA ASN A 164 16.52 -16.82 11.09
C ASN A 164 17.41 -18.01 10.72
N LYS A 165 18.24 -17.85 9.68
CA LYS A 165 19.10 -18.90 9.16
C LYS A 165 20.12 -19.37 10.18
N ASP A 166 20.64 -18.46 11.01
CA ASP A 166 21.63 -18.82 12.04
C ASP A 166 21.06 -19.82 13.04
N LEU A 167 19.80 -19.63 13.46
CA LEU A 167 19.15 -20.55 14.39
C LEU A 167 18.86 -21.90 13.71
N PHE A 168 18.42 -21.91 12.47
CA PHE A 168 18.20 -23.15 11.72
C PHE A 168 19.50 -23.94 11.53
N ASN A 169 20.59 -23.26 11.17
CA ASN A 169 21.92 -23.85 11.03
C ASN A 169 22.43 -24.38 12.38
N ARG A 170 22.32 -23.57 13.44
CA ARG A 170 22.72 -23.95 14.80
C ARG A 170 22.06 -25.23 15.27
N PHE A 171 20.78 -25.42 14.96
CA PHE A 171 20.02 -26.56 15.45
C PHE A 171 19.91 -27.71 14.45
N GLY A 172 20.52 -27.57 13.26
CA GLY A 172 20.49 -28.61 12.24
C GLY A 172 19.08 -28.92 11.69
N VAL A 173 18.19 -27.92 11.68
CA VAL A 173 16.83 -28.05 11.19
C VAL A 173 16.76 -27.53 9.75
N PRO A 174 16.12 -28.23 8.80
CA PRO A 174 15.95 -27.74 7.44
C PRO A 174 15.15 -26.45 7.40
N TYR A 175 15.53 -25.51 6.51
CA TYR A 175 14.81 -24.26 6.29
C TYR A 175 13.36 -24.48 5.85
N PRO A 176 12.45 -23.56 6.20
CA PRO A 176 11.10 -23.56 5.62
C PRO A 176 11.16 -23.32 4.11
N LYS A 177 10.09 -23.68 3.40
CA LYS A 177 9.96 -23.56 1.93
C LYS A 177 8.69 -22.84 1.56
N ASP A 178 8.68 -22.20 0.39
CA ASP A 178 7.47 -21.64 -0.18
C ASP A 178 6.36 -22.71 -0.32
N GLY A 179 5.12 -22.30 -0.06
CA GLY A 179 3.95 -23.17 -0.16
C GLY A 179 3.65 -24.02 1.06
N MET A 180 4.48 -24.00 2.11
CA MET A 180 4.22 -24.73 3.35
C MET A 180 2.91 -24.26 4.01
N SER A 181 2.23 -25.21 4.66
CA SER A 181 1.07 -24.96 5.51
C SER A 181 1.47 -24.54 6.93
N PHE A 182 0.53 -23.94 7.67
CA PHE A 182 0.73 -23.69 9.11
C PHE A 182 0.98 -24.95 9.91
N ASP A 183 0.51 -26.13 9.46
CA ASP A 183 0.80 -27.40 10.12
C ASP A 183 2.25 -27.82 9.94
N GLU A 184 2.81 -27.68 8.74
CA GLU A 184 4.22 -27.95 8.49
C GLU A 184 5.13 -26.95 9.24
N ILE A 185 4.74 -25.66 9.30
CA ILE A 185 5.45 -24.66 10.08
C ILE A 185 5.36 -24.94 11.58
N TYR A 186 4.23 -25.48 12.06
CA TYR A 186 4.08 -25.90 13.47
C TYR A 186 5.08 -27.02 13.83
N GLU A 187 5.29 -28.00 12.94
CA GLU A 187 6.28 -29.06 13.14
C GLU A 187 7.72 -28.49 13.18
N LEU A 188 8.03 -27.49 12.36
CA LEU A 188 9.31 -26.79 12.46
C LEU A 188 9.41 -26.01 13.77
N ALA A 189 8.36 -25.31 14.18
CA ALA A 189 8.35 -24.52 15.41
C ALA A 189 8.61 -25.38 16.64
N LYS A 190 8.04 -26.58 16.71
CA LYS A 190 8.33 -27.54 17.81
C LYS A 190 9.83 -27.92 17.87
N LYS A 191 10.48 -28.10 16.72
CA LYS A 191 11.92 -28.44 16.66
C LYS A 191 12.80 -27.25 17.03
N MET A 192 12.33 -26.03 16.79
CA MET A 192 13.09 -24.79 17.01
C MET A 192 12.89 -24.22 18.42
N SER A 193 11.77 -24.55 19.10
CA SER A 193 11.47 -24.05 20.46
C SER A 193 12.24 -24.86 21.49
N ARG A 194 13.25 -24.27 22.12
CA ARG A 194 14.10 -24.97 23.11
C ARG A 194 14.83 -24.03 24.04
N ALA A 195 15.24 -24.57 25.18
CA ALA A 195 16.25 -23.97 26.03
C ALA A 195 17.64 -24.55 25.66
N ASP A 196 18.65 -23.70 25.61
CA ASP A 196 20.05 -24.05 25.38
C ASP A 196 20.90 -23.23 26.35
N GLY A 197 21.33 -23.85 27.44
CA GLY A 197 21.91 -23.16 28.58
C GLY A 197 20.92 -22.19 29.23
N ASN A 198 21.33 -20.94 29.38
CA ASN A 198 20.47 -19.86 29.91
C ASN A 198 19.62 -19.17 28.82
N ASN A 199 19.73 -19.59 27.56
CA ASN A 199 19.04 -18.96 26.46
C ASN A 199 17.76 -19.75 26.12
N VAL A 200 16.67 -19.02 25.89
CA VAL A 200 15.41 -19.57 25.38
C VAL A 200 15.25 -19.12 23.94
N TYR A 201 15.10 -20.10 23.05
CA TYR A 201 14.84 -19.89 21.63
C TYR A 201 13.39 -20.24 21.34
N ARG A 202 12.69 -19.28 20.74
CA ARG A 202 11.30 -19.42 20.32
C ARG A 202 11.24 -19.92 18.90
N GLY A 203 10.42 -20.93 18.65
CA GLY A 203 10.26 -21.49 17.29
C GLY A 203 9.43 -20.59 16.38
N PHE A 204 8.48 -19.85 16.94
CA PHE A 204 7.53 -19.06 16.17
C PHE A 204 7.06 -17.80 16.89
N SER A 205 6.77 -16.80 16.09
CA SER A 205 6.10 -15.57 16.48
C SER A 205 5.15 -15.13 15.34
N ALA A 206 4.19 -14.29 15.64
CA ALA A 206 3.34 -13.68 14.63
C ALA A 206 3.04 -12.23 14.97
N ALA A 207 3.08 -11.35 13.99
CA ALA A 207 2.66 -9.97 14.15
C ALA A 207 1.15 -9.87 14.32
N ALA A 208 0.65 -10.12 15.54
CA ALA A 208 -0.76 -10.27 15.86
C ALA A 208 -1.63 -9.14 15.28
N ASN A 209 -1.12 -7.90 15.31
CA ASN A 209 -1.84 -6.75 14.78
C ASN A 209 -2.12 -6.85 13.27
N SER A 210 -1.16 -7.35 12.49
CA SER A 210 -1.34 -7.47 11.03
C SER A 210 -2.03 -8.77 10.64
N ILE A 211 -1.63 -9.92 11.21
CA ILE A 211 -2.21 -11.22 10.83
C ILE A 211 -3.71 -11.36 11.14
N LEU A 212 -4.20 -10.65 12.15
CA LEU A 212 -5.62 -10.68 12.50
C LEU A 212 -6.42 -9.70 11.65
N ARG A 213 -5.90 -8.49 11.43
CA ARG A 213 -6.52 -7.49 10.56
C ARG A 213 -6.58 -7.97 9.11
N ASP A 214 -5.45 -8.46 8.60
CA ASP A 214 -5.26 -8.85 7.20
C ASP A 214 -5.22 -10.40 7.13
N ASN A 215 -6.32 -11.05 7.52
CA ASN A 215 -6.33 -12.50 7.68
C ASN A 215 -6.64 -13.25 6.36
N LEU A 216 -6.25 -14.52 6.29
CA LEU A 216 -6.38 -15.39 5.10
C LEU A 216 -7.82 -15.67 4.63
N PHE A 217 -8.82 -15.25 5.37
CA PHE A 217 -10.22 -15.44 5.00
C PHE A 217 -10.89 -14.14 4.57
N SER A 218 -10.18 -13.01 4.53
CA SER A 218 -10.79 -11.68 4.42
C SER A 218 -11.96 -11.49 5.40
N GLN A 219 -11.83 -12.09 6.59
CA GLN A 219 -12.87 -12.10 7.60
C GLN A 219 -13.02 -10.72 8.23
N PRO A 220 -14.18 -10.04 8.11
CA PRO A 220 -14.42 -8.79 8.81
C PRO A 220 -14.53 -8.99 10.31
N ILE A 221 -14.21 -7.95 11.08
CA ILE A 221 -14.38 -7.95 12.54
C ILE A 221 -15.86 -7.75 12.86
N LEU A 222 -16.39 -6.57 12.52
CA LEU A 222 -17.82 -6.29 12.63
C LEU A 222 -18.52 -6.80 11.36
N ASP A 223 -19.65 -7.50 11.54
CA ASP A 223 -20.40 -8.07 10.43
C ASP A 223 -20.91 -6.97 9.48
N PRO A 224 -20.76 -7.14 8.15
CA PRO A 224 -21.18 -6.13 7.18
C PRO A 224 -22.70 -5.82 7.20
N LEU A 225 -23.51 -6.70 7.74
CA LEU A 225 -24.97 -6.64 7.67
C LEU A 225 -25.64 -6.52 9.04
N THR A 226 -24.93 -6.86 10.13
CA THR A 226 -25.47 -6.91 11.50
C THR A 226 -24.54 -6.22 12.48
N ASP A 227 -25.01 -5.92 13.70
CA ASP A 227 -24.25 -5.25 14.74
C ASP A 227 -23.49 -6.25 15.65
N GLN A 228 -22.91 -7.29 15.05
CA GLN A 228 -22.28 -8.40 15.77
C GLN A 228 -20.89 -8.70 15.24
N LEU A 229 -20.12 -9.47 16.00
CA LEU A 229 -18.87 -10.08 15.52
C LEU A 229 -19.19 -10.97 14.30
N ALA A 230 -18.49 -10.74 13.20
CA ALA A 230 -18.70 -11.53 11.99
C ALA A 230 -18.14 -12.96 12.17
N ASN A 231 -18.98 -13.98 11.89
CA ASN A 231 -18.60 -15.39 11.86
C ASN A 231 -17.67 -15.81 13.03
N PRO A 232 -18.18 -15.94 14.26
CA PRO A 232 -17.36 -16.27 15.43
C PRO A 232 -16.59 -17.59 15.29
N ASP A 233 -17.14 -18.60 14.59
CA ASP A 233 -16.47 -19.89 14.39
C ASP A 233 -15.22 -19.74 13.53
N ARG A 234 -15.24 -18.87 12.52
CA ARG A 234 -14.06 -18.57 11.71
C ARG A 234 -13.01 -17.82 12.52
N TRP A 235 -13.41 -16.86 13.36
CA TRP A 235 -12.48 -16.20 14.29
C TRP A 235 -11.89 -17.19 15.28
N LYS A 236 -12.67 -18.15 15.78
CA LYS A 236 -12.18 -19.23 16.64
C LYS A 236 -11.12 -20.08 15.93
N ALA A 237 -11.35 -20.44 14.65
CA ALA A 237 -10.36 -21.17 13.86
C ALA A 237 -9.07 -20.37 13.66
N ILE A 238 -9.16 -19.08 13.33
CA ILE A 238 -7.99 -18.18 13.19
C ILE A 238 -7.23 -18.09 14.51
N PHE A 239 -7.91 -17.81 15.62
CA PHE A 239 -7.31 -17.69 16.94
C PHE A 239 -6.61 -18.98 17.36
N SER A 240 -7.27 -20.13 17.19
CA SER A 240 -6.73 -21.43 17.55
C SER A 240 -5.51 -21.81 16.72
N ASN A 241 -5.50 -21.48 15.42
CA ASN A 241 -4.35 -21.73 14.56
C ASN A 241 -3.09 -21.03 15.06
N TYR A 242 -3.19 -19.77 15.52
CA TYR A 242 -2.02 -19.06 16.05
C TYR A 242 -1.70 -19.43 17.49
N LYS A 243 -2.72 -19.64 18.33
CA LYS A 243 -2.49 -19.98 19.75
C LYS A 243 -1.70 -21.27 19.92
N ARG A 244 -1.94 -22.31 19.11
CA ARG A 244 -1.23 -23.60 19.24
C ARG A 244 0.28 -23.44 19.20
N PHE A 245 0.81 -22.44 18.50
CA PHE A 245 2.26 -22.16 18.48
C PHE A 245 2.74 -21.68 19.85
N TYR A 246 1.93 -20.89 20.55
CA TYR A 246 2.27 -20.35 21.87
C TYR A 246 2.08 -21.39 23.00
N ASP A 247 1.43 -22.50 22.72
CA ASP A 247 1.34 -23.66 23.63
C ASP A 247 2.57 -24.59 23.52
N ILE A 248 3.46 -24.37 22.55
CA ILE A 248 4.71 -25.13 22.44
C ILE A 248 5.62 -24.72 23.63
N PRO A 249 6.20 -25.68 24.38
CA PRO A 249 7.18 -25.39 25.44
C PRO A 249 8.31 -24.47 24.93
N ASN A 250 8.70 -23.48 25.70
CA ASN A 250 9.68 -22.45 25.36
C ASN A 250 9.27 -21.47 24.22
N ASN A 251 7.97 -21.43 23.86
CA ASN A 251 7.46 -20.50 22.86
C ASN A 251 6.30 -19.60 23.38
N PRO A 252 6.41 -18.98 24.57
CA PRO A 252 5.34 -18.16 25.09
C PRO A 252 5.14 -16.91 24.22
N ILE A 253 3.89 -16.44 24.10
CA ILE A 253 3.58 -15.15 23.52
C ILE A 253 4.13 -14.01 24.39
N GLU A 254 4.54 -12.92 23.80
CA GLU A 254 4.95 -11.70 24.51
C GLU A 254 3.79 -11.07 25.31
N SER A 255 4.13 -10.19 26.25
CA SER A 255 3.15 -9.53 27.13
C SER A 255 2.18 -8.61 26.38
N THR A 256 2.59 -8.07 25.24
CA THR A 256 1.79 -7.19 24.38
C THR A 256 1.90 -7.60 22.91
N THR A 257 0.90 -7.24 22.10
CA THR A 257 0.93 -7.47 20.66
C THR A 257 2.06 -6.70 19.97
N ALA A 258 2.42 -5.53 20.47
CA ALA A 258 3.55 -4.75 19.95
C ALA A 258 4.89 -5.44 20.18
N ASN A 259 5.11 -6.00 21.39
CA ASN A 259 6.31 -6.77 21.69
C ASN A 259 6.38 -8.04 20.84
N GLU A 260 5.26 -8.72 20.60
CA GLU A 260 5.19 -9.90 19.75
C GLU A 260 5.51 -9.57 18.29
N THR A 261 5.01 -8.45 17.79
CA THR A 261 5.33 -7.96 16.43
C THR A 261 6.82 -7.72 16.24
N ASN A 262 7.53 -7.25 17.28
CA ASN A 262 8.96 -6.96 17.24
C ASN A 262 9.84 -8.12 17.72
N ALA A 263 9.27 -9.27 18.01
CA ALA A 263 10.01 -10.37 18.65
C ALA A 263 11.15 -10.92 17.78
N PHE A 264 10.98 -10.98 16.46
CA PHE A 264 12.01 -11.49 15.54
C PHE A 264 13.31 -10.68 15.59
N ALA A 265 13.21 -9.36 15.74
CA ALA A 265 14.36 -8.47 15.84
C ALA A 265 15.23 -8.70 17.09
N LYS A 266 14.75 -9.49 18.07
CA LYS A 266 15.56 -9.90 19.26
C LYS A 266 16.59 -10.97 18.95
N GLY A 267 16.53 -11.61 17.77
CA GLY A 267 17.48 -12.63 17.30
C GLY A 267 17.27 -14.04 17.88
N ASN A 268 16.37 -14.22 18.84
CA ASN A 268 16.09 -15.52 19.48
C ASN A 268 14.78 -16.18 19.02
N VAL A 269 14.13 -15.65 17.96
CA VAL A 269 12.94 -16.21 17.33
C VAL A 269 13.32 -16.82 15.99
N ALA A 270 12.97 -18.08 15.78
CA ALA A 270 13.35 -18.82 14.59
C ALA A 270 12.51 -18.43 13.37
N MET A 271 11.21 -18.23 13.54
CA MET A 271 10.28 -17.89 12.46
C MET A 271 9.26 -16.83 12.90
N GLN A 272 8.89 -15.93 11.98
CA GLN A 272 7.83 -14.95 12.24
C GLN A 272 6.99 -14.72 10.99
N VAL A 273 5.67 -14.81 11.12
CA VAL A 273 4.74 -14.28 10.11
C VAL A 273 4.54 -12.79 10.34
N ASN A 274 4.84 -11.99 9.33
CA ASN A 274 4.73 -10.53 9.39
C ASN A 274 4.57 -9.93 7.99
N LEU A 275 4.31 -8.62 7.89
CA LEU A 275 4.33 -7.88 6.64
C LEU A 275 5.73 -7.93 6.00
N HIS A 276 5.78 -7.96 4.68
CA HIS A 276 7.06 -7.97 3.95
C HIS A 276 7.97 -6.79 4.32
N SER A 277 7.41 -5.62 4.63
CA SER A 277 8.17 -4.41 4.94
C SER A 277 9.02 -4.49 6.21
N VAL A 278 8.87 -5.55 7.02
CA VAL A 278 9.69 -5.76 8.24
C VAL A 278 11.17 -5.93 7.91
N TYR A 279 11.54 -6.42 6.73
CA TYR A 279 12.95 -6.52 6.33
C TYR A 279 13.70 -5.16 6.32
N LEU A 280 12.96 -4.03 6.26
CA LEU A 280 13.56 -2.70 6.35
C LEU A 280 14.13 -2.38 7.75
N VAL A 281 13.71 -3.11 8.78
CA VAL A 281 14.03 -2.83 10.18
C VAL A 281 14.65 -4.05 10.93
N ILE A 282 14.91 -5.15 10.23
CA ILE A 282 15.62 -6.30 10.82
C ILE A 282 17.06 -5.89 11.09
N PRO A 283 17.61 -6.13 12.32
CA PRO A 283 19.01 -5.88 12.62
C PRO A 283 19.94 -6.62 11.65
N GLN A 284 21.04 -5.96 11.26
CA GLN A 284 21.99 -6.49 10.27
C GLN A 284 22.72 -7.76 10.76
N GLU A 285 22.76 -7.99 12.06
CA GLU A 285 23.38 -9.14 12.70
C GLU A 285 22.60 -10.44 12.51
N ILE A 286 21.33 -10.35 12.08
CA ILE A 286 20.47 -11.53 11.86
C ILE A 286 20.58 -11.95 10.41
N ASP A 287 21.13 -13.13 10.12
CA ASP A 287 21.02 -13.72 8.78
C ASP A 287 19.62 -14.30 8.59
N TRP A 288 18.78 -13.55 7.93
CA TRP A 288 17.38 -13.89 7.67
C TRP A 288 17.14 -14.23 6.21
N ASP A 289 16.06 -14.93 5.97
CA ASP A 289 15.44 -15.03 4.65
C ASP A 289 13.93 -15.13 4.80
N ILE A 290 13.19 -15.20 3.70
CA ILE A 290 11.72 -15.28 3.68
C ILE A 290 11.25 -16.43 2.83
N VAL A 291 10.06 -16.96 3.18
CA VAL A 291 9.24 -17.81 2.32
C VAL A 291 7.81 -17.28 2.26
N SER A 292 7.02 -17.79 1.33
CA SER A 292 5.62 -17.40 1.17
C SER A 292 4.86 -17.51 2.49
N HIS A 293 3.81 -16.70 2.65
CA HIS A 293 2.88 -16.84 3.76
C HIS A 293 2.35 -18.27 3.86
N PRO A 294 2.38 -18.91 5.04
CA PRO A 294 1.88 -20.27 5.20
C PRO A 294 0.40 -20.38 4.87
N THR A 295 -0.02 -21.48 4.23
CA THR A 295 -1.42 -21.75 3.94
C THR A 295 -2.15 -22.29 5.17
N MET A 296 -3.45 -22.03 5.28
CA MET A 296 -4.32 -22.52 6.34
C MET A 296 -5.44 -23.35 5.74
N GLU A 297 -5.80 -24.46 6.40
CA GLU A 297 -6.92 -25.28 5.98
C GLU A 297 -8.22 -24.46 5.89
N GLY A 298 -9.00 -24.68 4.84
CA GLY A 298 -10.26 -23.97 4.58
C GLY A 298 -10.08 -22.53 4.07
N ALA A 299 -8.85 -21.97 4.06
CA ALA A 299 -8.56 -20.69 3.45
C ALA A 299 -8.16 -20.84 1.97
N PRO A 300 -8.42 -19.84 1.12
CA PRO A 300 -7.91 -19.86 -0.25
C PRO A 300 -6.38 -19.80 -0.26
N LYS A 301 -5.75 -20.39 -1.30
CA LYS A 301 -4.29 -20.29 -1.50
C LYS A 301 -3.92 -18.93 -2.07
N LEU A 302 -4.09 -17.90 -1.27
CA LEU A 302 -3.79 -16.50 -1.56
C LEU A 302 -2.92 -15.91 -0.45
N THR A 303 -2.28 -14.78 -0.71
CA THR A 303 -1.47 -14.09 0.29
C THR A 303 -2.32 -13.09 1.07
N ALA A 304 -2.34 -13.22 2.39
CA ALA A 304 -2.87 -12.16 3.26
C ALA A 304 -2.04 -10.88 3.06
N GLN A 305 -2.72 -9.73 2.98
CA GLN A 305 -2.05 -8.48 2.64
C GLN A 305 -2.78 -7.27 3.22
N ARG A 306 -2.03 -6.22 3.50
CA ARG A 306 -2.54 -4.86 3.61
C ARG A 306 -2.44 -4.21 2.24
N GLY A 307 -3.55 -3.62 1.77
CA GLY A 307 -3.63 -2.92 0.49
C GLY A 307 -2.62 -1.78 0.35
N PRO A 308 -2.41 -1.30 -0.88
CA PRO A 308 -1.55 -0.16 -1.15
C PRO A 308 -2.18 1.14 -0.65
N ALA A 309 -1.42 2.23 -0.74
CA ALA A 309 -1.98 3.57 -0.76
C ALA A 309 -2.45 3.93 -2.18
N TYR A 310 -3.11 5.08 -2.30
CA TYR A 310 -3.71 5.53 -3.54
C TYR A 310 -3.39 7.00 -3.78
N TRP A 311 -3.07 7.36 -5.02
CA TRP A 311 -3.04 8.75 -5.44
C TRP A 311 -4.44 9.22 -5.80
N SER A 312 -4.95 10.18 -5.05
CA SER A 312 -6.29 10.78 -5.18
C SER A 312 -6.17 12.24 -5.57
N ILE A 313 -7.19 12.82 -6.20
CA ILE A 313 -7.23 14.24 -6.58
C ILE A 313 -8.19 14.96 -5.66
N ALA A 314 -7.80 16.13 -5.14
CA ALA A 314 -8.71 16.93 -4.35
C ALA A 314 -9.80 17.55 -5.24
N LYS A 315 -11.06 17.43 -4.83
CA LYS A 315 -12.23 18.01 -5.50
C LYS A 315 -12.10 19.52 -5.76
N THR A 316 -11.36 20.21 -4.89
CA THR A 316 -11.10 21.66 -4.95
C THR A 316 -9.96 22.05 -5.88
N SER A 317 -9.16 21.10 -6.38
CA SER A 317 -8.08 21.37 -7.32
C SER A 317 -8.62 22.06 -8.59
N LYS A 318 -7.90 23.07 -9.05
CA LYS A 318 -8.17 23.78 -10.32
C LYS A 318 -7.51 23.09 -11.52
N HIS A 319 -6.62 22.13 -11.25
CA HIS A 319 -5.77 21.44 -12.23
C HIS A 319 -6.00 19.93 -12.23
N LYS A 320 -7.28 19.49 -12.13
CA LYS A 320 -7.65 18.08 -11.94
C LYS A 320 -7.19 17.18 -13.08
N ASP A 321 -7.25 17.68 -14.31
CA ASP A 321 -6.85 16.92 -15.48
C ASP A 321 -5.32 16.73 -15.51
N GLU A 322 -4.58 17.81 -15.29
CA GLU A 322 -3.12 17.76 -15.14
C GLU A 322 -2.69 16.92 -13.92
N ALA A 323 -3.44 16.98 -12.82
CA ALA A 323 -3.20 16.12 -11.65
C ALA A 323 -3.37 14.64 -12.01
N PHE A 324 -4.36 14.28 -12.83
CA PHE A 324 -4.51 12.93 -13.33
C PHE A 324 -3.35 12.52 -14.26
N GLU A 325 -2.91 13.40 -15.17
CA GLU A 325 -1.72 13.17 -16.00
C GLU A 325 -0.45 12.95 -15.15
N VAL A 326 -0.29 13.70 -14.06
CA VAL A 326 0.82 13.55 -13.11
C VAL A 326 0.74 12.21 -12.39
N ILE A 327 -0.45 11.79 -11.93
CA ILE A 327 -0.66 10.47 -11.31
C ILE A 327 -0.32 9.36 -12.29
N MET A 328 -0.78 9.44 -13.55
CA MET A 328 -0.41 8.45 -14.57
C MET A 328 1.11 8.38 -14.77
N ALA A 329 1.80 9.53 -14.73
CA ALA A 329 3.25 9.59 -14.87
C ALA A 329 3.99 8.96 -13.68
N MET A 330 3.48 9.09 -12.46
CA MET A 330 4.03 8.44 -11.27
C MET A 330 3.80 6.93 -11.24
N LEU A 331 2.88 6.42 -12.06
CA LEU A 331 2.50 5.00 -12.06
C LEU A 331 2.92 4.26 -13.34
N THR A 332 3.89 4.80 -14.11
CA THR A 332 4.41 4.12 -15.31
C THR A 332 5.12 2.82 -14.97
N ASP A 333 5.22 1.92 -15.95
CA ASP A 333 5.92 0.64 -15.77
C ASP A 333 7.41 0.83 -15.48
N GLU A 334 8.04 1.88 -16.05
CA GLU A 334 9.44 2.21 -15.79
C GLU A 334 9.67 2.55 -14.32
N ILE A 335 8.81 3.39 -13.72
CA ILE A 335 8.92 3.75 -12.29
C ILE A 335 8.67 2.52 -11.42
N GLN A 336 7.62 1.74 -11.72
CA GLN A 336 7.33 0.54 -10.94
C GLN A 336 8.40 -0.56 -11.09
N LEU A 337 9.09 -0.62 -12.22
CA LEU A 337 10.23 -1.53 -12.42
C LEU A 337 11.43 -1.10 -11.55
N GLU A 338 11.76 0.18 -11.53
CA GLU A 338 12.84 0.70 -10.67
C GLU A 338 12.51 0.56 -9.19
N ASP A 339 11.27 0.84 -8.79
CA ASP A 339 10.76 0.58 -7.44
C ASP A 339 10.91 -0.90 -7.08
N SER A 340 10.49 -1.80 -7.97
CA SER A 340 10.59 -3.25 -7.77
C SER A 340 12.04 -3.69 -7.58
N LYS A 341 12.98 -3.23 -8.41
CA LYS A 341 14.41 -3.52 -8.24
C LYS A 341 14.95 -3.09 -6.87
N LYS A 342 14.43 -2.01 -6.31
CA LYS A 342 14.78 -1.51 -4.96
C LYS A 342 14.11 -2.32 -3.83
N GLY A 343 13.20 -3.24 -4.13
CA GLY A 343 12.48 -4.07 -3.16
C GLY A 343 11.10 -3.53 -2.79
N ILE A 344 10.51 -2.64 -3.59
CA ILE A 344 9.17 -2.08 -3.41
C ILE A 344 8.19 -2.90 -4.24
N PRO A 345 7.29 -3.72 -3.64
CA PRO A 345 6.35 -4.55 -4.40
C PRO A 345 5.37 -3.73 -5.24
N ALA A 346 5.31 -4.02 -6.53
CA ALA A 346 4.49 -3.31 -7.49
C ALA A 346 3.00 -3.60 -7.33
N THR A 347 2.16 -2.64 -7.71
CA THR A 347 0.69 -2.79 -7.71
C THR A 347 0.15 -3.29 -9.05
N VAL A 348 0.99 -3.35 -10.09
CA VAL A 348 0.62 -3.83 -11.42
C VAL A 348 0.78 -5.34 -11.57
N VAL A 349 0.07 -5.91 -12.56
CA VAL A 349 0.10 -7.37 -12.84
C VAL A 349 1.26 -7.77 -13.73
N ASN A 350 2.07 -6.82 -14.22
CA ASN A 350 3.21 -7.06 -15.10
C ASN A 350 4.22 -8.03 -14.46
N LYS A 351 4.43 -9.19 -15.12
CA LYS A 351 5.30 -10.25 -14.61
C LYS A 351 6.78 -9.85 -14.54
N GLU A 352 7.27 -9.06 -15.50
CA GLU A 352 8.66 -8.60 -15.52
C GLU A 352 8.96 -7.73 -14.30
N ILE A 353 8.04 -6.82 -13.97
CA ILE A 353 8.14 -5.95 -12.80
C ILE A 353 8.10 -6.76 -11.51
N LYS A 354 7.18 -7.73 -11.39
CA LYS A 354 7.12 -8.63 -10.23
C LYS A 354 8.40 -9.46 -10.06
N ASP A 355 8.93 -9.99 -11.16
CA ASP A 355 10.15 -10.81 -11.15
C ASP A 355 11.43 -9.99 -10.87
N ALA A 356 11.39 -8.67 -11.03
CA ALA A 356 12.52 -7.79 -10.74
C ALA A 356 12.68 -7.45 -9.25
N LEU A 357 11.72 -7.85 -8.40
CA LEU A 357 11.68 -7.44 -6.99
C LEU A 357 12.98 -7.76 -6.24
N GLY A 358 13.60 -6.71 -5.69
CA GLY A 358 14.83 -6.77 -4.92
C GLY A 358 16.12 -7.00 -5.72
N LYS A 359 16.05 -7.25 -7.02
CA LYS A 359 17.24 -7.60 -7.83
C LYS A 359 18.28 -6.49 -7.94
N GLY A 360 17.89 -5.24 -7.78
CA GLY A 360 18.80 -4.08 -7.80
C GLY A 360 19.34 -3.71 -6.42
N HIS A 361 18.89 -4.37 -5.35
CA HIS A 361 19.32 -4.04 -3.98
C HIS A 361 20.38 -5.06 -3.48
N PRO A 362 21.54 -4.63 -2.94
CA PRO A 362 22.62 -5.54 -2.56
C PRO A 362 22.21 -6.66 -1.59
N LEU A 363 21.39 -6.32 -0.58
CA LEU A 363 20.91 -7.30 0.40
C LEU A 363 19.75 -8.14 -0.17
N TYR A 364 18.73 -7.49 -0.74
CA TYR A 364 17.51 -8.21 -1.14
C TYR A 364 17.73 -9.14 -2.33
N SER A 365 18.71 -8.86 -3.21
CA SER A 365 19.10 -9.77 -4.31
C SER A 365 19.59 -11.13 -3.84
N THR A 366 20.01 -11.25 -2.55
CA THR A 366 20.46 -12.51 -1.93
C THR A 366 19.33 -13.26 -1.20
N LYS A 367 18.11 -12.69 -1.12
CA LYS A 367 16.96 -13.23 -0.41
C LYS A 367 15.92 -13.80 -1.36
N ASN A 368 15.05 -14.67 -0.87
CA ASN A 368 13.94 -15.20 -1.65
C ASN A 368 12.80 -14.17 -1.82
N MET A 369 13.08 -13.05 -2.49
CA MET A 369 12.08 -11.99 -2.69
C MET A 369 10.85 -12.44 -3.49
N ARG A 370 10.94 -13.56 -4.24
CA ARG A 370 9.79 -14.15 -4.95
C ARG A 370 8.69 -14.65 -4.02
N ALA A 371 9.01 -14.93 -2.77
CA ALA A 371 8.04 -15.30 -1.72
C ALA A 371 6.92 -14.27 -1.56
N ILE A 372 7.23 -12.97 -1.79
CA ILE A 372 6.31 -11.83 -1.68
C ILE A 372 5.16 -11.92 -2.69
N SER A 373 5.41 -12.48 -3.87
CA SER A 373 4.42 -12.65 -4.96
C SER A 373 4.16 -14.12 -5.31
N TYR A 374 4.47 -15.05 -4.40
CA TYR A 374 4.28 -16.47 -4.60
C TYR A 374 2.81 -16.86 -4.78
N TYR A 375 1.93 -16.21 -3.98
CA TYR A 375 0.49 -16.25 -4.14
C TYR A 375 -0.02 -14.87 -4.51
N ASP A 376 -1.13 -14.81 -5.23
CA ASP A 376 -1.84 -13.56 -5.49
C ASP A 376 -2.44 -12.99 -4.20
N PRO A 377 -2.62 -11.66 -4.09
CA PRO A 377 -3.21 -11.05 -2.92
C PRO A 377 -4.67 -11.46 -2.72
N ILE A 378 -5.03 -11.69 -1.46
CA ILE A 378 -6.42 -11.98 -1.09
C ILE A 378 -7.29 -10.74 -1.30
N PRO A 379 -8.56 -10.88 -1.70
CA PRO A 379 -9.50 -9.77 -1.70
C PRO A 379 -9.57 -9.09 -0.33
N TYR A 380 -9.81 -7.78 -0.34
CA TYR A 380 -9.98 -7.00 0.88
C TYR A 380 -11.15 -7.51 1.73
N THR A 381 -11.13 -7.13 3.01
CA THR A 381 -12.23 -7.40 3.93
C THR A 381 -13.47 -6.60 3.54
N PRO A 382 -14.66 -7.25 3.34
CA PRO A 382 -15.88 -6.56 2.96
C PRO A 382 -16.24 -5.42 3.91
N LYS A 383 -16.67 -4.29 3.36
CA LYS A 383 -17.08 -3.13 4.14
C LYS A 383 -18.52 -3.27 4.62
N ARG A 384 -18.80 -2.65 5.76
CA ARG A 384 -20.15 -2.54 6.31
C ARG A 384 -21.05 -1.71 5.39
N LYS A 385 -22.34 -2.08 5.27
CA LYS A 385 -23.31 -1.32 4.46
C LYS A 385 -23.37 0.14 4.89
N ALA A 386 -23.48 1.05 3.92
CA ALA A 386 -23.42 2.50 4.13
C ALA A 386 -24.53 3.04 5.06
N ASN A 387 -25.68 2.39 5.09
CA ASN A 387 -26.81 2.76 5.94
C ASN A 387 -26.72 2.25 7.39
N LEU A 388 -25.66 1.51 7.72
CA LEU A 388 -25.41 1.03 9.08
C LEU A 388 -24.31 1.89 9.74
N PRO A 389 -24.45 2.22 11.05
CA PRO A 389 -23.39 2.86 11.80
C PRO A 389 -22.16 1.96 11.83
N ASP A 390 -20.97 2.56 11.67
CA ASP A 390 -19.72 1.82 11.63
C ASP A 390 -18.79 2.26 12.76
N VAL A 391 -18.22 1.30 13.44
CA VAL A 391 -17.21 1.55 14.47
C VAL A 391 -15.87 1.83 13.78
N PRO A 392 -15.12 2.85 14.19
CA PRO A 392 -13.80 3.11 13.61
C PRO A 392 -12.92 1.86 13.56
N GLY A 393 -12.29 1.60 12.41
CA GLY A 393 -11.51 0.37 12.19
C GLY A 393 -10.39 0.16 13.21
N SER A 394 -9.74 1.23 13.65
CA SER A 394 -8.72 1.17 14.73
C SER A 394 -9.30 0.66 16.05
N LYS A 395 -10.55 1.02 16.37
CA LYS A 395 -11.23 0.57 17.58
C LYS A 395 -11.60 -0.91 17.47
N GLN A 396 -12.20 -1.34 16.35
CA GLN A 396 -12.48 -2.75 16.08
C GLN A 396 -11.22 -3.62 16.23
N GLN A 397 -10.10 -3.17 15.63
CA GLN A 397 -8.82 -3.86 15.70
C GLN A 397 -8.28 -3.94 17.13
N ALA A 398 -8.33 -2.87 17.90
CA ALA A 398 -7.86 -2.87 19.28
C ALA A 398 -8.61 -3.90 20.14
N LEU A 399 -9.94 -4.00 19.97
CA LEU A 399 -10.76 -4.99 20.66
C LEU A 399 -10.41 -6.42 20.25
N LEU A 400 -10.26 -6.67 18.96
CA LEU A 400 -9.86 -7.97 18.41
C LEU A 400 -8.48 -8.42 18.94
N PHE A 401 -7.51 -7.51 18.93
CA PHE A 401 -6.13 -7.81 19.37
C PHE A 401 -6.09 -8.13 20.86
N GLN A 402 -6.88 -7.43 21.68
CA GLN A 402 -6.97 -7.72 23.10
C GLN A 402 -7.64 -9.08 23.34
N ALA A 403 -8.71 -9.39 22.62
CA ALA A 403 -9.39 -10.69 22.73
C ALA A 403 -8.44 -11.85 22.37
N PHE A 404 -7.67 -11.70 21.29
CA PHE A 404 -6.66 -12.70 20.92
C PHE A 404 -5.56 -12.83 21.98
N LEU A 405 -5.05 -11.71 22.50
CA LEU A 405 -3.99 -11.73 23.51
C LEU A 405 -4.46 -12.41 24.80
N ASP A 406 -5.68 -12.13 25.27
CA ASP A 406 -6.26 -12.77 26.45
C ASP A 406 -6.39 -14.29 26.25
N PHE A 407 -6.78 -14.73 25.04
CA PHE A 407 -6.84 -16.15 24.68
C PHE A 407 -5.44 -16.78 24.58
N ALA A 408 -4.51 -16.14 23.91
CA ALA A 408 -3.17 -16.68 23.71
C ALA A 408 -2.35 -16.76 25.01
N GLN A 409 -2.65 -15.89 25.98
CA GLN A 409 -2.06 -15.90 27.32
C GLN A 409 -2.82 -16.79 28.34
N ASN A 410 -3.80 -17.59 27.91
CA ASN A 410 -4.64 -18.43 28.75
C ASN A 410 -5.45 -17.69 29.86
N LYS A 411 -5.74 -16.39 29.63
CA LYS A 411 -6.61 -15.60 30.53
C LYS A 411 -8.09 -15.85 30.26
N ALA A 412 -8.44 -16.33 29.08
CA ALA A 412 -9.77 -16.73 28.67
C ALA A 412 -9.70 -17.89 27.67
N ASP A 413 -10.70 -18.73 27.61
CA ASP A 413 -10.91 -19.66 26.50
C ASP A 413 -11.43 -18.91 25.27
N ALA A 414 -11.37 -19.56 24.06
CA ALA A 414 -11.75 -18.94 22.82
C ALA A 414 -13.19 -18.42 22.79
N ASN A 415 -14.13 -19.19 23.33
CA ASN A 415 -15.55 -18.81 23.33
C ASN A 415 -15.79 -17.59 24.22
N THR A 416 -15.16 -17.55 25.38
CA THR A 416 -15.23 -16.43 26.33
C THR A 416 -14.61 -15.17 25.73
N ALA A 417 -13.42 -15.28 25.10
CA ALA A 417 -12.75 -14.15 24.45
C ALA A 417 -13.60 -13.56 23.30
N LEU A 418 -14.16 -14.42 22.43
CA LEU A 418 -14.97 -13.98 21.29
C LEU A 418 -16.34 -13.43 21.71
N ARG A 419 -16.99 -14.02 22.73
CA ARG A 419 -18.23 -13.47 23.29
C ARG A 419 -18.01 -12.07 23.87
N LYS A 420 -16.94 -11.87 24.65
CA LYS A 420 -16.58 -10.57 25.20
C LYS A 420 -16.29 -9.55 24.08
N LEU A 421 -15.60 -9.97 23.01
CA LEU A 421 -15.37 -9.14 21.84
C LEU A 421 -16.68 -8.71 21.18
N ASP A 422 -17.63 -9.63 20.98
CA ASP A 422 -18.95 -9.34 20.41
C ASP A 422 -19.74 -8.34 21.25
N GLU A 423 -19.76 -8.54 22.60
CA GLU A 423 -20.40 -7.60 23.55
C GLU A 423 -19.78 -6.19 23.47
N GLN A 424 -18.45 -6.10 23.36
CA GLN A 424 -17.74 -4.84 23.24
C GLN A 424 -18.01 -4.14 21.89
N LEU A 425 -18.05 -4.90 20.79
CA LEU A 425 -18.40 -4.36 19.46
C LEU A 425 -19.82 -3.79 19.45
N LYS A 426 -20.80 -4.51 20.02
CA LYS A 426 -22.18 -4.02 20.17
C LYS A 426 -22.23 -2.71 20.96
N ALA A 427 -21.51 -2.63 22.06
CA ALA A 427 -21.45 -1.41 22.86
C ALA A 427 -20.85 -0.21 22.10
N GLU A 428 -19.84 -0.44 21.24
CA GLU A 428 -19.28 0.61 20.40
C GLU A 428 -20.26 1.01 19.28
N VAL A 429 -21.00 0.06 18.66
CA VAL A 429 -22.05 0.37 17.68
C VAL A 429 -23.14 1.25 18.29
N GLU A 430 -23.60 0.95 19.51
CA GLU A 430 -24.60 1.79 20.18
C GLU A 430 -24.08 3.21 20.45
N LYS A 431 -22.79 3.39 20.74
CA LYS A 431 -22.19 4.72 20.84
C LYS A 431 -22.19 5.47 19.50
N GLU A 432 -21.92 4.77 18.39
CA GLU A 432 -21.97 5.41 17.06
C GLU A 432 -23.41 5.79 16.64
N LYS A 433 -24.42 4.99 17.05
CA LYS A 433 -25.84 5.33 16.84
C LYS A 433 -26.29 6.58 17.61
N ALA A 434 -25.63 6.87 18.73
CA ALA A 434 -25.98 8.01 19.58
C ALA A 434 -25.35 9.33 19.16
N LYS A 435 -24.46 9.32 18.16
CA LYS A 435 -23.84 10.53 17.55
C LYS A 435 -24.75 11.15 16.51
#